data_435d269f9ab8f842c2d2985cec73c469
#
_entry.id   435d269f9ab8f842c2d2985cec73c469
#
_cell.length_a   1.000
_cell.length_b   1.000
_cell.length_c   1.000
_cell.angle_alpha   90.00
_cell.angle_beta   90.00
_cell.angle_gamma   90.00
#
_symmetry.space_group_name_H-M   'P 1'
#
loop_
_entity.id
_entity.type
_entity.pdbx_description
1 polymer ?
#
loop_
_entity_poly.entity_id
_entity_poly.type
_entity_poly.pdbx_seq_one_letter_code
_entity_poly.pdbx_strand_id
1 'polypeptide(L)'
;MSNRRLQLVAANTRLSVVTETWPPEINGVAHTINRLVQGLRAYGGYHIQLVRPRQTALEQAQYDNDFQEYLVNGLTLPFYKEVRLGFPQYHALKRLWKKQRPDIVQIVTEGPLGYSAMKAAKKLGIPVISDFHTNFDQYSRYYRLSGFFNVAKRYLRHMHNQTLVTLVPTRELQQQLSARGYTKLGVVERGIDTSQFNPQRRSETLRTQLGIRPEQLLVTLVSRMAQEKNLDLAFSAFRAIQAQVPDAQFLLVGDGPERKRLQAAHPDCIFAGMQTGVALAEHYASGDLFLYPSTSETFGNVILEAMASGLPVVTFDYAAAHEYLHYGSNGMNVPFDDNSAFVQAAVTLAGDPTLRQTQGEAAYQTAQQLSWGNVVERLHHTLQTILHEAKR
;
A
#
# COMPACT_ATOMS: atom_id res chain seq x y z
N MET A 1 -33.05 -13.21 -14.05
CA MET A 1 -32.78 -12.86 -15.48
C MET A 1 -31.29 -12.74 -15.68
N SER A 2 -30.81 -13.58 -16.47
CA SER A 2 -29.53 -13.92 -17.05
C SER A 2 -28.38 -12.93 -16.93
N ASN A 3 -27.35 -13.32 -16.17
CA ASN A 3 -25.98 -12.78 -16.17
C ASN A 3 -25.25 -13.22 -17.46
N ARG A 4 -25.57 -12.61 -18.60
CA ARG A 4 -24.76 -12.62 -19.82
C ARG A 4 -24.05 -11.27 -19.93
N ARG A 5 -23.09 -10.98 -19.04
CA ARG A 5 -22.08 -9.96 -19.27
C ARG A 5 -20.85 -10.63 -19.87
N LEU A 6 -20.75 -10.50 -21.19
CA LEU A 6 -19.54 -10.40 -22.02
C LEU A 6 -18.29 -11.11 -21.46
N GLN A 7 -18.23 -12.42 -21.60
CA GLN A 7 -16.97 -13.09 -21.86
C GLN A 7 -16.47 -12.63 -23.25
N LEU A 8 -15.90 -11.43 -23.32
CA LEU A 8 -14.82 -11.19 -24.23
C LEU A 8 -13.69 -12.12 -23.73
N VAL A 9 -13.52 -13.27 -24.39
CA VAL A 9 -12.41 -14.17 -24.20
C VAL A 9 -11.16 -13.30 -24.25
N ALA A 10 -10.58 -13.01 -23.08
CA ALA A 10 -9.34 -12.28 -23.00
C ALA A 10 -8.34 -13.06 -23.84
N ALA A 11 -7.84 -12.45 -24.91
CA ALA A 11 -6.74 -13.01 -25.67
C ALA A 11 -5.66 -13.38 -24.65
N ASN A 12 -5.09 -14.60 -24.72
CA ASN A 12 -4.05 -15.11 -23.83
C ASN A 12 -2.89 -14.09 -23.74
N THR A 13 -3.03 -13.13 -22.82
CA THR A 13 -2.09 -12.03 -22.63
C THR A 13 -0.93 -12.50 -21.77
N ARG A 14 0.27 -12.51 -22.32
CA ARG A 14 1.47 -12.82 -21.56
C ARG A 14 2.01 -11.53 -20.94
N LEU A 15 1.84 -11.38 -19.62
CA LEU A 15 2.32 -10.24 -18.82
C LEU A 15 3.60 -10.64 -18.06
N SER A 16 4.69 -9.93 -18.27
CA SER A 16 5.90 -10.08 -17.44
C SER A 16 5.92 -9.00 -16.37
N VAL A 17 5.81 -9.41 -15.10
CA VAL A 17 5.88 -8.52 -13.92
C VAL A 17 7.28 -8.59 -13.34
N VAL A 18 7.96 -7.45 -13.24
CA VAL A 18 9.33 -7.33 -12.71
C VAL A 18 9.29 -6.52 -11.43
N THR A 19 9.66 -7.13 -10.32
CA THR A 19 9.63 -6.51 -9.00
C THR A 19 10.83 -6.92 -8.16
N GLU A 20 11.28 -6.05 -7.27
CA GLU A 20 12.31 -6.34 -6.26
C GLU A 20 11.70 -6.67 -4.90
N THR A 21 10.37 -6.57 -4.76
CA THR A 21 9.64 -6.91 -3.53
C THR A 21 8.46 -7.84 -3.84
N TRP A 22 8.32 -8.89 -3.03
CA TRP A 22 7.27 -9.91 -3.16
C TRP A 22 7.07 -10.64 -1.84
N PRO A 23 5.89 -11.20 -1.53
CA PRO A 23 5.73 -12.05 -0.36
C PRO A 23 6.82 -13.15 -0.27
N PRO A 24 7.34 -13.46 0.94
CA PRO A 24 6.82 -13.12 2.27
C PRO A 24 7.24 -11.75 2.84
N GLU A 25 7.80 -10.84 2.04
CA GLU A 25 8.10 -9.49 2.51
C GLU A 25 6.82 -8.75 2.95
N ILE A 26 6.85 -8.16 4.15
CA ILE A 26 5.71 -7.46 4.74
C ILE A 26 5.83 -5.96 4.44
N ASN A 27 5.39 -5.56 3.26
CA ASN A 27 5.29 -4.16 2.88
C ASN A 27 4.11 -3.92 1.90
N GLY A 28 3.65 -2.68 1.81
CA GLY A 28 2.47 -2.32 1.02
C GLY A 28 2.60 -2.56 -0.48
N VAL A 29 3.83 -2.53 -1.03
CA VAL A 29 4.08 -2.80 -2.46
C VAL A 29 3.98 -4.29 -2.74
N ALA A 30 4.68 -5.13 -1.94
CA ALA A 30 4.63 -6.59 -2.07
C ALA A 30 3.18 -7.10 -1.97
N HIS A 31 2.42 -6.58 -1.00
CA HIS A 31 1.00 -6.92 -0.83
C HIS A 31 0.18 -6.53 -2.06
N THR A 32 0.31 -5.28 -2.52
CA THR A 32 -0.47 -4.76 -3.66
C THR A 32 -0.19 -5.55 -4.93
N ILE A 33 1.09 -5.73 -5.29
CA ILE A 33 1.43 -6.42 -6.56
C ILE A 33 1.02 -7.89 -6.53
N ASN A 34 1.13 -8.55 -5.37
CA ASN A 34 0.65 -9.92 -5.22
C ASN A 34 -0.88 -9.99 -5.44
N ARG A 35 -1.66 -9.08 -4.82
CA ARG A 35 -3.13 -9.02 -5.02
C ARG A 35 -3.50 -8.76 -6.48
N LEU A 36 -2.80 -7.87 -7.17
CA LEU A 36 -3.03 -7.60 -8.59
C LEU A 36 -2.70 -8.82 -9.46
N VAL A 37 -1.58 -9.48 -9.23
CA VAL A 37 -1.17 -10.69 -9.97
C VAL A 37 -2.17 -11.83 -9.74
N GLN A 38 -2.52 -12.12 -8.48
CA GLN A 38 -3.51 -13.17 -8.18
C GLN A 38 -4.89 -12.81 -8.73
N GLY A 39 -5.26 -11.53 -8.67
CA GLY A 39 -6.51 -11.05 -9.25
C GLY A 39 -6.57 -11.21 -10.78
N LEU A 40 -5.50 -10.89 -11.51
CA LEU A 40 -5.42 -11.09 -12.96
C LEU A 40 -5.43 -12.58 -13.33
N ARG A 41 -4.79 -13.45 -12.54
CA ARG A 41 -4.86 -14.91 -12.71
C ARG A 41 -6.31 -15.40 -12.55
N ALA A 42 -6.99 -14.97 -11.48
CA ALA A 42 -8.39 -15.33 -11.22
C ALA A 42 -9.36 -14.74 -12.26
N TYR A 43 -9.05 -13.55 -12.78
CA TYR A 43 -9.82 -12.93 -13.87
C TYR A 43 -9.78 -13.78 -15.15
N GLY A 44 -8.66 -14.47 -15.38
CA GLY A 44 -8.45 -15.37 -16.51
C GLY A 44 -7.87 -14.68 -17.75
N GLY A 45 -7.34 -15.48 -18.67
CA GLY A 45 -6.76 -15.00 -19.93
C GLY A 45 -5.38 -14.35 -19.80
N TYR A 46 -4.71 -14.50 -18.65
CA TYR A 46 -3.35 -14.02 -18.43
C TYR A 46 -2.38 -15.18 -18.18
N HIS A 47 -1.19 -15.08 -18.77
CA HIS A 47 -0.01 -15.87 -18.42
C HIS A 47 1.01 -14.93 -17.77
N ILE A 48 1.25 -15.09 -16.48
CA ILE A 48 2.12 -14.22 -15.70
C ILE A 48 3.54 -14.77 -15.68
N GLN A 49 4.52 -13.96 -16.08
CA GLN A 49 5.95 -14.18 -15.86
C GLN A 49 6.40 -13.25 -14.74
N LEU A 50 6.57 -13.76 -13.51
CA LEU A 50 7.06 -12.98 -12.39
C LEU A 50 8.59 -13.07 -12.30
N VAL A 51 9.27 -11.94 -12.46
CA VAL A 51 10.73 -11.81 -12.32
C VAL A 51 11.04 -11.09 -11.02
N ARG A 52 11.73 -11.75 -10.09
CA ARG A 52 12.06 -11.19 -8.78
C ARG A 52 13.34 -11.76 -8.18
N PRO A 53 13.98 -11.08 -7.20
CA PRO A 53 15.06 -11.65 -6.44
C PRO A 53 14.58 -12.85 -5.61
N ARG A 54 15.44 -13.88 -5.48
CA ARG A 54 15.20 -14.97 -4.53
C ARG A 54 15.34 -14.49 -3.09
N GLN A 55 14.48 -14.97 -2.21
CA GLN A 55 14.49 -14.62 -0.78
C GLN A 55 15.56 -15.41 -0.02
N THR A 56 15.77 -16.67 -0.38
CA THR A 56 16.78 -17.55 0.18
C THR A 56 17.57 -18.25 -0.92
N ALA A 57 18.77 -18.74 -0.59
CA ALA A 57 19.61 -19.45 -1.57
C ALA A 57 18.97 -20.75 -2.08
N LEU A 58 18.11 -21.38 -1.27
CA LEU A 58 17.46 -22.65 -1.57
C LEU A 58 16.05 -22.48 -2.16
N GLU A 59 15.57 -21.24 -2.33
CA GLU A 59 14.26 -20.98 -2.86
C GLU A 59 14.12 -21.49 -4.29
N GLN A 60 13.04 -22.23 -4.54
CA GLN A 60 12.70 -22.74 -5.86
C GLN A 60 11.61 -21.88 -6.50
N ALA A 61 11.73 -21.67 -7.80
CA ALA A 61 10.73 -20.93 -8.57
C ALA A 61 9.41 -21.71 -8.65
N GLN A 62 8.29 -21.02 -8.57
CA GLN A 62 6.96 -21.60 -8.73
C GLN A 62 6.54 -21.62 -10.20
N TYR A 63 5.86 -22.69 -10.57
CA TYR A 63 5.34 -22.91 -11.93
C TYR A 63 3.93 -23.47 -11.87
N ASP A 64 3.03 -22.80 -12.57
CA ASP A 64 1.66 -23.25 -12.84
C ASP A 64 1.35 -23.09 -14.32
N ASN A 65 0.15 -23.50 -14.75
CA ASN A 65 -0.28 -23.40 -16.14
C ASN A 65 -0.32 -21.94 -16.65
N ASP A 66 -0.62 -20.98 -15.76
CA ASP A 66 -0.81 -19.57 -16.04
C ASP A 66 0.21 -18.66 -15.32
N PHE A 67 1.16 -19.25 -14.56
CA PHE A 67 2.11 -18.51 -13.73
C PHE A 67 3.50 -19.15 -13.75
N GLN A 68 4.52 -18.34 -13.96
CA GLN A 68 5.91 -18.77 -13.97
C GLN A 68 6.82 -17.76 -13.29
N GLU A 69 7.56 -18.18 -12.25
CA GLU A 69 8.57 -17.37 -11.62
C GLU A 69 9.95 -17.52 -12.26
N TYR A 70 10.68 -16.41 -12.31
CA TYR A 70 12.09 -16.32 -12.66
C TYR A 70 12.85 -15.67 -11.52
N LEU A 71 13.52 -16.49 -10.72
CA LEU A 71 14.29 -16.03 -9.58
C LEU A 71 15.68 -15.56 -10.01
N VAL A 72 16.02 -14.32 -9.67
CA VAL A 72 17.34 -13.73 -9.90
C VAL A 72 18.10 -13.57 -8.59
N ASN A 73 19.43 -13.40 -8.67
CA ASN A 73 20.22 -13.06 -7.50
C ASN A 73 20.05 -11.59 -7.14
N GLY A 74 20.18 -11.28 -5.86
CA GLY A 74 20.06 -9.93 -5.34
C GLY A 74 20.84 -9.74 -4.04
N LEU A 75 20.91 -8.49 -3.59
CA LEU A 75 21.59 -8.06 -2.37
C LEU A 75 20.55 -7.45 -1.41
N THR A 76 20.60 -7.84 -0.16
CA THR A 76 19.81 -7.19 0.91
C THR A 76 20.48 -5.88 1.30
N LEU A 77 19.69 -4.78 1.40
CA LEU A 77 20.23 -3.49 1.81
C LEU A 77 20.60 -3.51 3.31
N PRO A 78 21.82 -3.05 3.69
CA PRO A 78 22.28 -3.11 5.09
C PRO A 78 21.39 -2.38 6.08
N PHE A 79 20.76 -1.26 5.66
CA PHE A 79 19.89 -0.42 6.49
C PHE A 79 18.39 -0.74 6.36
N TYR A 80 18.01 -1.56 5.37
CA TYR A 80 16.64 -2.02 5.09
C TYR A 80 16.66 -3.51 4.77
N LYS A 81 16.78 -4.33 5.82
CA LYS A 81 16.87 -5.80 5.70
C LYS A 81 15.67 -6.44 4.99
N GLU A 82 14.56 -5.71 4.92
CA GLU A 82 13.31 -6.09 4.26
C GLU A 82 13.29 -5.80 2.76
N VAL A 83 14.28 -5.06 2.24
CA VAL A 83 14.36 -4.70 0.82
C VAL A 83 15.56 -5.39 0.17
N ARG A 84 15.28 -6.19 -0.85
CA ARG A 84 16.30 -6.81 -1.70
C ARG A 84 16.37 -6.12 -3.05
N LEU A 85 17.55 -5.66 -3.41
CA LEU A 85 17.82 -5.17 -4.77
C LEU A 85 18.24 -6.35 -5.65
N GLY A 86 17.53 -6.56 -6.74
CA GLY A 86 17.91 -7.53 -7.76
C GLY A 86 19.10 -7.07 -8.57
N PHE A 87 20.06 -7.96 -8.84
CA PHE A 87 21.17 -7.63 -9.74
C PHE A 87 20.66 -7.38 -11.17
N PRO A 88 21.33 -6.50 -11.94
CA PRO A 88 20.96 -6.24 -13.34
C PRO A 88 20.96 -7.53 -14.18
N GLN A 89 19.88 -7.76 -14.92
CA GLN A 89 19.65 -9.01 -15.68
C GLN A 89 19.41 -8.77 -17.19
N TYR A 90 19.96 -7.71 -17.77
CA TYR A 90 19.70 -7.35 -19.14
C TYR A 90 19.85 -8.51 -20.15
N HIS A 91 20.98 -9.21 -20.12
CA HIS A 91 21.26 -10.30 -21.07
C HIS A 91 20.39 -11.54 -20.81
N ALA A 92 20.15 -11.88 -19.56
CA ALA A 92 19.31 -13.02 -19.17
C ALA A 92 17.85 -12.77 -19.57
N LEU A 93 17.29 -11.59 -19.25
CA LEU A 93 15.92 -11.21 -19.63
C LEU A 93 15.74 -11.10 -21.14
N LYS A 94 16.72 -10.52 -21.85
CA LYS A 94 16.67 -10.47 -23.31
C LYS A 94 16.65 -11.87 -23.93
N ARG A 95 17.38 -12.83 -23.36
CA ARG A 95 17.40 -14.23 -23.83
C ARG A 95 16.07 -14.93 -23.51
N LEU A 96 15.55 -14.75 -22.28
CA LEU A 96 14.27 -15.27 -21.84
C LEU A 96 13.15 -14.77 -22.77
N TRP A 97 13.04 -13.46 -22.97
CA TRP A 97 11.95 -12.86 -23.75
C TRP A 97 12.09 -13.02 -25.27
N LYS A 98 13.25 -13.44 -25.77
CA LYS A 98 13.36 -13.96 -27.13
C LYS A 98 12.71 -15.32 -27.29
N LYS A 99 12.75 -16.18 -26.25
CA LYS A 99 12.16 -17.52 -26.27
C LYS A 99 10.68 -17.51 -25.86
N GLN A 100 10.34 -16.73 -24.88
CA GLN A 100 9.01 -16.64 -24.27
C GLN A 100 8.61 -15.15 -24.20
N ARG A 101 8.31 -14.57 -25.35
CA ARG A 101 8.03 -13.15 -25.50
C ARG A 101 6.75 -12.77 -24.73
N PRO A 102 6.79 -11.83 -23.77
CA PRO A 102 5.60 -11.23 -23.20
C PRO A 102 4.99 -10.22 -24.19
N ASP A 103 3.68 -10.02 -24.08
CA ASP A 103 2.98 -8.98 -24.81
C ASP A 103 3.25 -7.60 -24.20
N ILE A 104 3.45 -7.57 -22.89
CA ILE A 104 3.73 -6.35 -22.10
C ILE A 104 4.62 -6.68 -20.89
N VAL A 105 5.48 -5.74 -20.52
CA VAL A 105 6.31 -5.80 -19.31
C VAL A 105 5.85 -4.72 -18.34
N GLN A 106 5.50 -5.10 -17.12
CA GLN A 106 5.21 -4.20 -16.00
C GLN A 106 6.41 -4.15 -15.06
N ILE A 107 6.94 -2.96 -14.82
CA ILE A 107 8.04 -2.71 -13.90
C ILE A 107 7.47 -2.09 -12.63
N VAL A 108 7.47 -2.86 -11.54
CA VAL A 108 6.87 -2.47 -10.26
C VAL A 108 7.84 -1.66 -9.40
N THR A 109 9.14 -1.98 -9.50
CA THR A 109 10.19 -1.30 -8.73
C THR A 109 11.29 -0.78 -9.63
N GLU A 110 11.83 0.38 -9.26
CA GLU A 110 12.74 1.17 -10.09
C GLU A 110 14.23 0.83 -9.87
N GLY A 111 14.52 -0.26 -9.20
CA GLY A 111 15.89 -0.69 -8.90
C GLY A 111 16.66 -1.22 -10.11
N PRO A 112 17.88 -1.74 -9.88
CA PRO A 112 18.76 -2.21 -10.97
C PRO A 112 18.15 -3.34 -11.82
N LEU A 113 17.33 -4.23 -11.22
CA LEU A 113 16.58 -5.26 -11.93
C LEU A 113 15.54 -4.62 -12.86
N GLY A 114 14.70 -3.73 -12.32
CA GLY A 114 13.67 -3.03 -13.09
C GLY A 114 14.25 -2.23 -14.27
N TYR A 115 15.34 -1.49 -14.03
CA TYR A 115 16.01 -0.74 -15.09
C TYR A 115 16.58 -1.64 -16.19
N SER A 116 17.21 -2.76 -15.82
CA SER A 116 17.74 -3.71 -16.81
C SER A 116 16.62 -4.40 -17.60
N ALA A 117 15.48 -4.66 -16.96
CA ALA A 117 14.29 -5.21 -17.60
C ALA A 117 13.70 -4.22 -18.62
N MET A 118 13.56 -2.95 -18.26
CA MET A 118 13.12 -1.90 -19.18
C MET A 118 14.00 -1.84 -20.43
N LYS A 119 15.33 -1.83 -20.26
CA LYS A 119 16.27 -1.83 -21.40
C LYS A 119 16.15 -3.07 -22.29
N ALA A 120 15.97 -4.25 -21.69
CA ALA A 120 15.82 -5.51 -22.42
C ALA A 120 14.51 -5.52 -23.22
N ALA A 121 13.39 -5.12 -22.61
CA ALA A 121 12.09 -5.03 -23.27
C ALA A 121 12.11 -4.03 -24.44
N LYS A 122 12.62 -2.81 -24.22
CA LYS A 122 12.73 -1.79 -25.28
C LYS A 122 13.60 -2.27 -26.45
N LYS A 123 14.72 -2.97 -26.18
CA LYS A 123 15.57 -3.53 -27.25
C LYS A 123 14.86 -4.60 -28.08
N LEU A 124 13.87 -5.26 -27.51
CA LEU A 124 13.04 -6.27 -28.18
C LEU A 124 11.73 -5.70 -28.75
N GLY A 125 11.48 -4.40 -28.61
CA GLY A 125 10.23 -3.78 -29.05
C GLY A 125 9.02 -4.30 -28.28
N ILE A 126 9.19 -4.65 -26.99
CA ILE A 126 8.10 -5.08 -26.11
C ILE A 126 7.55 -3.85 -25.38
N PRO A 127 6.23 -3.62 -25.36
CA PRO A 127 5.60 -2.57 -24.59
C PRO A 127 5.99 -2.62 -23.11
N VAL A 128 6.28 -1.48 -22.48
CA VAL A 128 6.67 -1.38 -21.07
C VAL A 128 5.78 -0.38 -20.36
N ILE A 129 5.23 -0.79 -19.23
CA ILE A 129 4.59 0.08 -18.25
C ILE A 129 5.38 0.04 -16.94
N SER A 130 5.17 1.02 -16.08
CA SER A 130 5.79 1.07 -14.76
C SER A 130 4.80 1.49 -13.68
N ASP A 131 5.04 1.07 -12.45
CA ASP A 131 4.29 1.49 -11.28
C ASP A 131 5.13 2.46 -10.46
N PHE A 132 4.50 3.46 -9.87
CA PHE A 132 5.18 4.40 -8.98
C PHE A 132 4.76 4.13 -7.54
N HIS A 133 5.69 3.60 -6.75
CA HIS A 133 5.44 3.22 -5.36
C HIS A 133 6.31 3.96 -4.35
N THR A 134 7.29 4.75 -4.80
CA THR A 134 8.30 5.35 -3.93
C THR A 134 8.11 6.86 -3.82
N ASN A 135 7.94 7.36 -2.59
CA ASN A 135 7.88 8.80 -2.32
C ASN A 135 9.23 9.31 -1.79
N PHE A 136 10.22 9.44 -2.68
CA PHE A 136 11.57 9.90 -2.32
C PHE A 136 11.61 11.31 -1.75
N ASP A 137 10.64 12.18 -2.06
CA ASP A 137 10.63 13.55 -1.56
C ASP A 137 10.38 13.61 -0.07
N GLN A 138 9.50 12.74 0.43
CA GLN A 138 9.22 12.66 1.85
C GLN A 138 10.37 11.98 2.60
N TYR A 139 10.98 10.93 2.05
CA TYR A 139 12.17 10.30 2.64
C TYR A 139 13.37 11.27 2.72
N SER A 140 13.55 12.19 1.76
CA SER A 140 14.65 13.17 1.78
C SER A 140 14.61 14.12 2.97
N ARG A 141 13.43 14.46 3.50
CA ARG A 141 13.27 15.31 4.68
C ARG A 141 13.81 14.66 5.96
N TYR A 142 13.72 13.32 6.05
CA TYR A 142 14.11 12.57 7.25
C TYR A 142 15.58 12.09 7.24
N TYR A 143 16.22 11.96 6.08
CA TYR A 143 17.54 11.30 5.96
C TYR A 143 18.68 12.20 5.45
N ARG A 144 18.64 13.50 5.61
CA ARG A 144 19.74 14.51 5.43
C ARG A 144 20.73 14.32 4.25
N LEU A 145 20.37 13.62 3.17
CA LEU A 145 21.25 13.27 2.02
C LEU A 145 20.86 14.04 0.74
N SER A 146 20.78 15.37 0.81
CA SER A 146 20.18 16.22 -0.24
C SER A 146 20.76 16.08 -1.67
N GLY A 147 22.07 15.92 -1.81
CA GLY A 147 22.71 15.79 -3.14
C GLY A 147 22.37 14.50 -3.89
N PHE A 148 22.35 13.37 -3.18
CA PHE A 148 22.02 12.06 -3.75
C PHE A 148 20.55 11.99 -4.21
N PHE A 149 19.65 12.67 -3.50
CA PHE A 149 18.21 12.67 -3.82
C PHE A 149 17.89 13.37 -5.15
N ASN A 150 18.60 14.41 -5.53
CA ASN A 150 18.37 15.07 -6.82
C ASN A 150 18.75 14.17 -8.01
N VAL A 151 19.81 13.38 -7.85
CA VAL A 151 20.22 12.37 -8.85
C VAL A 151 19.17 11.26 -8.94
N ALA A 152 18.69 10.75 -7.79
CA ALA A 152 17.66 9.73 -7.74
C ALA A 152 16.33 10.21 -8.36
N LYS A 153 15.87 11.44 -8.06
CA LYS A 153 14.68 12.04 -8.69
C LYS A 153 14.81 12.15 -10.21
N ARG A 154 15.99 12.58 -10.69
CA ARG A 154 16.26 12.68 -12.12
C ARG A 154 16.25 11.30 -12.79
N TYR A 155 16.84 10.32 -12.13
CA TYR A 155 16.85 8.92 -12.58
C TYR A 155 15.42 8.37 -12.67
N LEU A 156 14.60 8.48 -11.61
CA LEU A 156 13.23 8.00 -11.60
C LEU A 156 12.40 8.64 -12.69
N ARG A 157 12.42 9.98 -12.78
CA ARG A 157 11.69 10.69 -13.83
C ARG A 157 12.12 10.22 -15.22
N HIS A 158 13.43 10.06 -15.44
CA HIS A 158 13.95 9.57 -16.72
C HIS A 158 13.45 8.15 -17.02
N MET A 159 13.46 7.26 -16.02
CA MET A 159 13.02 5.87 -16.18
C MET A 159 11.53 5.80 -16.50
N HIS A 160 10.69 6.45 -15.70
CA HIS A 160 9.23 6.43 -15.87
C HIS A 160 8.80 7.08 -17.20
N ASN A 161 9.39 8.20 -17.60
CA ASN A 161 9.08 8.85 -18.87
C ASN A 161 9.45 8.01 -20.10
N GLN A 162 10.22 6.93 -19.96
CA GLN A 162 10.52 5.99 -21.02
C GLN A 162 9.50 4.87 -21.18
N THR A 163 8.55 4.72 -20.27
CA THR A 163 7.48 3.73 -20.35
C THR A 163 6.27 4.28 -21.10
N LEU A 164 5.37 3.42 -21.54
CA LEU A 164 4.14 3.82 -22.23
C LEU A 164 3.17 4.53 -21.28
N VAL A 165 3.10 4.04 -20.04
CA VAL A 165 2.37 4.67 -18.94
C VAL A 165 3.06 4.35 -17.62
N THR A 166 3.02 5.30 -16.68
CA THR A 166 3.37 5.09 -15.28
C THR A 166 2.09 5.07 -14.46
N LEU A 167 1.82 3.95 -13.81
CA LEU A 167 0.64 3.77 -12.95
C LEU A 167 0.91 4.34 -11.57
N VAL A 168 0.00 5.15 -11.09
CA VAL A 168 0.05 5.79 -9.75
C VAL A 168 -1.21 5.44 -8.96
N PRO A 169 -1.15 5.37 -7.62
CA PRO A 169 -2.28 4.92 -6.82
C PRO A 169 -3.37 5.97 -6.58
N THR A 170 -3.08 7.28 -6.76
CA THR A 170 -4.04 8.37 -6.49
C THR A 170 -3.99 9.45 -7.55
N ARG A 171 -5.09 10.19 -7.71
CA ARG A 171 -5.17 11.37 -8.60
C ARG A 171 -4.31 12.52 -8.09
N GLU A 172 -4.24 12.68 -6.77
CA GLU A 172 -3.37 13.67 -6.14
C GLU A 172 -1.90 13.43 -6.55
N LEU A 173 -1.40 12.19 -6.41
CA LEU A 173 -0.02 11.84 -6.79
C LEU A 173 0.20 12.02 -8.30
N GLN A 174 -0.79 11.70 -9.14
CA GLN A 174 -0.74 11.95 -10.58
C GLN A 174 -0.49 13.44 -10.88
N GLN A 175 -1.23 14.34 -10.23
CA GLN A 175 -1.07 15.79 -10.40
C GLN A 175 0.30 16.27 -9.90
N GLN A 176 0.74 15.81 -8.72
CA GLN A 176 2.05 16.14 -8.16
C GLN A 176 3.20 15.71 -9.07
N LEU A 177 3.15 14.49 -9.62
CA LEU A 177 4.18 13.98 -10.53
C LEU A 177 4.15 14.70 -11.87
N SER A 178 2.97 15.00 -12.41
CA SER A 178 2.81 15.79 -13.63
C SER A 178 3.47 17.17 -13.49
N ALA A 179 3.25 17.87 -12.38
CA ALA A 179 3.88 19.15 -12.08
C ALA A 179 5.42 19.05 -11.97
N ARG A 180 5.96 17.86 -11.68
CA ARG A 180 7.40 17.57 -11.62
C ARG A 180 8.00 17.06 -12.93
N GLY A 181 7.22 17.06 -14.01
CA GLY A 181 7.67 16.68 -15.36
C GLY A 181 7.67 15.17 -15.63
N TYR A 182 6.88 14.39 -14.88
CA TYR A 182 6.53 13.04 -15.30
C TYR A 182 5.43 13.13 -16.35
N THR A 183 5.48 12.26 -17.35
CA THR A 183 4.53 12.23 -18.47
C THR A 183 3.85 10.86 -18.51
N LYS A 184 2.71 10.78 -19.22
CA LYS A 184 2.00 9.52 -19.46
C LYS A 184 1.62 8.79 -18.14
N LEU A 185 0.97 9.51 -17.24
CA LEU A 185 0.54 9.01 -15.94
C LEU A 185 -0.88 8.43 -16.02
N GLY A 186 -1.09 7.22 -15.53
CA GLY A 186 -2.39 6.57 -15.37
C GLY A 186 -2.69 6.28 -13.91
N VAL A 187 -3.96 6.32 -13.49
CA VAL A 187 -4.34 5.99 -12.11
C VAL A 187 -4.85 4.55 -12.05
N VAL A 188 -4.23 3.74 -11.19
CA VAL A 188 -4.73 2.43 -10.78
C VAL A 188 -4.70 2.42 -9.25
N GLU A 189 -5.88 2.58 -8.67
CA GLU A 189 -6.09 2.66 -7.23
C GLU A 189 -5.73 1.33 -6.55
N ARG A 190 -5.70 1.34 -5.22
CA ARG A 190 -5.54 0.12 -4.43
C ARG A 190 -6.88 -0.32 -3.87
N GLY A 191 -7.05 -1.62 -3.77
CA GLY A 191 -8.24 -2.22 -3.18
C GLY A 191 -8.04 -2.60 -1.73
N ILE A 192 -9.14 -2.94 -1.09
CA ILE A 192 -9.19 -3.52 0.26
C ILE A 192 -9.86 -4.90 0.22
N ASP A 193 -9.37 -5.81 1.07
CA ASP A 193 -9.99 -7.11 1.27
C ASP A 193 -11.05 -7.02 2.38
N THR A 194 -12.29 -6.73 1.98
CA THR A 194 -13.42 -6.60 2.89
C THR A 194 -13.87 -7.93 3.51
N SER A 195 -13.41 -9.06 3.01
CA SER A 195 -13.62 -10.36 3.65
C SER A 195 -12.67 -10.56 4.85
N GLN A 196 -11.48 -10.01 4.76
CA GLN A 196 -10.51 -10.01 5.85
C GLN A 196 -10.78 -8.89 6.86
N PHE A 197 -10.89 -7.64 6.38
CA PHE A 197 -11.13 -6.45 7.20
C PHE A 197 -12.62 -6.10 7.18
N ASN A 198 -13.29 -6.30 8.27
CA ASN A 198 -14.70 -5.99 8.45
C ASN A 198 -15.05 -5.88 9.95
N PRO A 199 -16.15 -5.18 10.32
CA PRO A 199 -16.54 -4.99 11.72
C PRO A 199 -16.84 -6.28 12.47
N GLN A 200 -17.24 -7.36 11.77
CA GLN A 200 -17.53 -8.66 12.38
C GLN A 200 -16.29 -9.36 12.95
N ARG A 201 -15.09 -8.84 12.67
CA ARG A 201 -13.83 -9.29 13.27
C ARG A 201 -13.60 -8.74 14.68
N ARG A 202 -14.47 -7.85 15.20
CA ARG A 202 -14.38 -7.38 16.58
C ARG A 202 -14.36 -8.55 17.55
N SER A 203 -13.36 -8.57 18.43
CA SER A 203 -13.11 -9.66 19.36
C SER A 203 -13.09 -9.15 20.79
N GLU A 204 -14.15 -9.46 21.54
CA GLU A 204 -14.21 -9.16 22.97
C GLU A 204 -13.19 -10.01 23.76
N THR A 205 -12.86 -11.20 23.26
CA THR A 205 -11.78 -12.02 23.81
C THR A 205 -10.44 -11.30 23.69
N LEU A 206 -10.11 -10.73 22.53
CA LEU A 206 -8.90 -9.94 22.35
C LEU A 206 -8.89 -8.72 23.26
N ARG A 207 -10.01 -7.98 23.37
CA ARG A 207 -10.12 -6.83 24.28
C ARG A 207 -9.83 -7.23 25.72
N THR A 208 -10.39 -8.34 26.19
CA THR A 208 -10.14 -8.88 27.54
C THR A 208 -8.67 -9.26 27.74
N GLN A 209 -8.04 -9.92 26.75
CA GLN A 209 -6.61 -10.27 26.79
C GLN A 209 -5.70 -9.04 26.86
N LEU A 210 -6.11 -7.94 26.22
CA LEU A 210 -5.42 -6.65 26.27
C LEU A 210 -5.73 -5.85 27.54
N GLY A 211 -6.59 -6.35 28.44
CA GLY A 211 -6.99 -5.67 29.66
C GLY A 211 -8.03 -4.56 29.44
N ILE A 212 -8.74 -4.57 28.31
CA ILE A 212 -9.73 -3.55 27.94
C ILE A 212 -11.12 -4.01 28.37
N ARG A 213 -11.81 -3.17 29.14
CA ARG A 213 -13.23 -3.41 29.50
C ARG A 213 -14.14 -3.08 28.31
N PRO A 214 -15.34 -3.69 28.25
CA PRO A 214 -16.26 -3.49 27.10
C PRO A 214 -16.64 -2.02 26.86
N GLU A 215 -16.80 -1.22 27.90
CA GLU A 215 -17.18 0.19 27.84
C GLU A 215 -16.03 1.16 27.59
N GLN A 216 -14.76 0.72 27.74
CA GLN A 216 -13.59 1.58 27.55
C GLN A 216 -13.39 1.94 26.08
N LEU A 217 -13.06 3.19 25.83
CA LEU A 217 -12.63 3.66 24.51
C LEU A 217 -11.25 3.08 24.19
N LEU A 218 -11.16 2.30 23.11
CA LEU A 218 -9.90 1.80 22.58
C LEU A 218 -9.50 2.60 21.33
N VAL A 219 -8.56 3.49 21.51
CA VAL A 219 -7.89 4.18 20.40
C VAL A 219 -6.86 3.24 19.79
N THR A 220 -6.83 3.14 18.48
CA THR A 220 -5.95 2.20 17.76
C THR A 220 -5.08 2.93 16.74
N LEU A 221 -3.83 2.49 16.62
CA LEU A 221 -2.89 2.90 15.58
C LEU A 221 -2.20 1.66 15.02
N VAL A 222 -2.17 1.51 13.72
CA VAL A 222 -1.47 0.42 13.03
C VAL A 222 -0.47 1.01 12.07
N SER A 223 0.83 0.80 12.31
CA SER A 223 1.87 1.24 11.39
C SER A 223 3.23 0.62 11.71
N ARG A 224 4.17 0.79 10.78
CA ARG A 224 5.59 0.70 11.10
C ARG A 224 5.94 1.79 12.11
N MET A 225 6.64 1.44 13.20
CA MET A 225 7.06 2.41 14.21
C MET A 225 8.36 3.11 13.78
N ALA A 226 8.21 4.13 12.94
CA ALA A 226 9.29 4.91 12.35
C ALA A 226 8.97 6.41 12.38
N GLN A 227 10.01 7.24 12.27
CA GLN A 227 9.93 8.69 12.44
C GLN A 227 8.91 9.36 11.49
N GLU A 228 8.84 8.89 10.25
CA GLU A 228 7.93 9.41 9.23
C GLU A 228 6.44 9.14 9.52
N LYS A 229 6.13 8.30 10.49
CA LYS A 229 4.75 8.02 10.93
C LYS A 229 4.24 8.98 11.99
N ASN A 230 5.09 9.93 12.42
CA ASN A 230 4.73 11.03 13.33
C ASN A 230 4.03 10.56 14.61
N LEU A 231 4.55 9.47 15.21
CA LEU A 231 3.90 8.81 16.34
C LEU A 231 3.82 9.69 17.59
N ASP A 232 4.75 10.62 17.77
CA ASP A 232 4.71 11.56 18.89
C ASP A 232 3.44 12.44 18.85
N LEU A 233 2.94 12.80 17.66
CA LEU A 233 1.64 13.47 17.52
C LEU A 233 0.46 12.56 17.91
N ALA A 234 0.51 11.27 17.55
CA ALA A 234 -0.52 10.32 17.98
C ALA A 234 -0.60 10.21 19.51
N PHE A 235 0.55 10.16 20.19
CA PHE A 235 0.58 10.19 21.66
C PHE A 235 0.08 11.52 22.23
N SER A 236 0.43 12.66 21.63
CA SER A 236 -0.07 13.97 22.04
C SER A 236 -1.60 14.04 21.93
N ALA A 237 -2.16 13.56 20.82
CA ALA A 237 -3.61 13.46 20.62
C ALA A 237 -4.26 12.51 21.64
N PHE A 238 -3.62 11.35 21.90
CA PHE A 238 -4.13 10.41 22.90
C PHE A 238 -4.12 11.02 24.32
N ARG A 239 -3.11 11.77 24.72
CA ARG A 239 -3.10 12.48 26.01
C ARG A 239 -4.21 13.53 26.11
N ALA A 240 -4.50 14.23 25.03
CA ALA A 240 -5.64 15.15 24.96
C ALA A 240 -6.99 14.41 25.07
N ILE A 241 -7.11 13.21 24.47
CA ILE A 241 -8.27 12.33 24.63
C ILE A 241 -8.41 11.92 26.11
N GLN A 242 -7.35 11.47 26.77
CA GLN A 242 -7.39 11.03 28.18
C GLN A 242 -7.81 12.16 29.14
N ALA A 243 -7.57 13.41 28.80
CA ALA A 243 -8.04 14.55 29.59
C ALA A 243 -9.59 14.64 29.62
N GLN A 244 -10.28 14.12 28.60
CA GLN A 244 -11.75 14.08 28.53
C GLN A 244 -12.33 12.70 28.83
N VAL A 245 -11.63 11.64 28.47
CA VAL A 245 -12.00 10.23 28.66
C VAL A 245 -10.86 9.54 29.43
N PRO A 246 -10.78 9.69 30.75
CA PRO A 246 -9.59 9.30 31.55
C PRO A 246 -9.24 7.81 31.48
N ASP A 247 -10.20 6.94 31.24
CA ASP A 247 -10.01 5.49 31.15
C ASP A 247 -9.81 4.97 29.71
N ALA A 248 -9.68 5.88 28.72
CA ALA A 248 -9.33 5.51 27.36
C ALA A 248 -7.98 4.77 27.30
N GLN A 249 -7.89 3.79 26.42
CA GLN A 249 -6.68 3.00 26.20
C GLN A 249 -6.13 3.21 24.78
N PHE A 250 -4.81 3.08 24.61
CA PHE A 250 -4.18 3.24 23.31
C PHE A 250 -3.46 1.96 22.90
N LEU A 251 -3.90 1.37 21.79
CA LEU A 251 -3.33 0.18 21.18
C LEU A 251 -2.49 0.55 19.98
N LEU A 252 -1.20 0.19 20.02
CA LEU A 252 -0.26 0.33 18.92
C LEU A 252 0.08 -1.05 18.34
N VAL A 253 -0.22 -1.24 17.07
CA VAL A 253 0.05 -2.49 16.33
C VAL A 253 1.13 -2.23 15.28
N GLY A 254 2.16 -3.07 15.27
CA GLY A 254 3.29 -2.97 14.38
C GLY A 254 4.64 -3.01 15.12
N ASP A 255 5.70 -2.83 14.36
CA ASP A 255 7.07 -2.81 14.87
C ASP A 255 7.92 -1.78 14.11
N GLY A 256 9.12 -1.50 14.58
CA GLY A 256 10.03 -0.59 13.90
C GLY A 256 11.11 0.00 14.83
N PRO A 257 12.01 0.83 14.27
CA PRO A 257 13.15 1.36 15.00
C PRO A 257 12.77 2.21 16.23
N GLU A 258 11.60 2.87 16.21
CA GLU A 258 11.14 3.74 17.30
C GLU A 258 10.45 2.96 18.44
N ARG A 259 10.11 1.68 18.27
CA ARG A 259 9.30 0.93 19.23
C ARG A 259 9.85 0.97 20.65
N LYS A 260 11.16 0.70 20.83
CA LYS A 260 11.78 0.67 22.16
C LYS A 260 11.71 2.02 22.87
N ARG A 261 11.95 3.11 22.11
CA ARG A 261 11.86 4.51 22.62
C ARG A 261 10.43 4.81 23.07
N LEU A 262 9.45 4.53 22.20
CA LEU A 262 8.04 4.83 22.46
C LEU A 262 7.48 3.99 23.62
N GLN A 263 7.82 2.71 23.70
CA GLN A 263 7.38 1.86 24.78
C GLN A 263 7.96 2.27 26.14
N ALA A 264 9.21 2.73 26.15
CA ALA A 264 9.81 3.27 27.38
C ALA A 264 9.21 4.61 27.82
N ALA A 265 8.83 5.47 26.83
CA ALA A 265 8.22 6.78 27.10
C ALA A 265 6.73 6.68 27.49
N HIS A 266 6.01 5.63 27.05
CA HIS A 266 4.58 5.44 27.23
C HIS A 266 4.25 4.03 27.72
N PRO A 267 4.68 3.64 28.95
CA PRO A 267 4.51 2.29 29.50
C PRO A 267 3.04 1.94 29.81
N ASP A 268 2.18 2.93 29.87
CA ASP A 268 0.74 2.83 30.06
C ASP A 268 -0.05 2.52 28.78
N CYS A 269 0.63 2.53 27.61
CA CYS A 269 0.02 2.17 26.32
C CYS A 269 0.31 0.72 25.94
N ILE A 270 -0.55 0.13 25.11
CA ILE A 270 -0.49 -1.27 24.70
C ILE A 270 0.27 -1.39 23.38
N PHE A 271 1.36 -2.15 23.38
CA PHE A 271 2.17 -2.43 22.18
C PHE A 271 2.02 -3.91 21.77
N ALA A 272 1.11 -4.19 20.83
CA ALA A 272 0.80 -5.55 20.40
C ALA A 272 1.88 -6.20 19.50
N GLY A 273 2.86 -5.42 19.05
CA GLY A 273 3.87 -5.91 18.09
C GLY A 273 3.31 -6.11 16.69
N MET A 274 4.08 -6.78 15.83
CA MET A 274 3.66 -7.06 14.45
C MET A 274 2.52 -8.08 14.44
N GLN A 275 1.42 -7.72 13.77
CA GLN A 275 0.28 -8.61 13.53
C GLN A 275 0.04 -8.75 12.03
N THR A 276 -0.51 -9.89 11.61
CA THR A 276 -0.79 -10.18 10.20
C THR A 276 -2.09 -10.99 10.06
N GLY A 277 -2.64 -11.05 8.86
CA GLY A 277 -3.81 -11.89 8.54
C GLY A 277 -5.02 -11.59 9.44
N VAL A 278 -5.64 -12.64 9.98
CA VAL A 278 -6.83 -12.54 10.82
C VAL A 278 -6.56 -11.77 12.11
N ALA A 279 -5.43 -12.01 12.76
CA ALA A 279 -5.05 -11.32 13.98
C ALA A 279 -4.96 -9.80 13.78
N LEU A 280 -4.39 -9.34 12.64
CA LEU A 280 -4.36 -7.92 12.31
C LEU A 280 -5.78 -7.36 12.14
N ALA A 281 -6.66 -8.08 11.44
CA ALA A 281 -8.05 -7.65 11.25
C ALA A 281 -8.82 -7.56 12.56
N GLU A 282 -8.59 -8.48 13.49
CA GLU A 282 -9.18 -8.45 14.84
C GLU A 282 -8.70 -7.23 15.63
N HIS A 283 -7.41 -6.86 15.53
CA HIS A 283 -6.87 -5.68 16.20
C HIS A 283 -7.50 -4.38 15.67
N TYR A 284 -7.71 -4.26 14.35
CA TYR A 284 -8.46 -3.13 13.80
C TYR A 284 -9.89 -3.12 14.33
N ALA A 285 -10.65 -4.17 14.09
CA ALA A 285 -12.08 -4.21 14.39
C ALA A 285 -12.39 -4.12 15.88
N SER A 286 -11.43 -4.46 16.76
CA SER A 286 -11.57 -4.33 18.21
C SER A 286 -11.33 -2.91 18.73
N GLY A 287 -10.83 -1.99 17.90
CA GLY A 287 -10.73 -0.56 18.20
C GLY A 287 -12.08 0.15 18.14
N ASP A 288 -12.08 1.40 18.59
CA ASP A 288 -13.25 2.28 18.56
C ASP A 288 -12.95 3.62 17.83
N LEU A 289 -11.66 3.96 17.65
CA LEU A 289 -11.15 5.16 16.97
C LEU A 289 -9.77 4.86 16.38
N PHE A 290 -9.52 5.26 15.16
CA PHE A 290 -8.22 5.07 14.50
C PHE A 290 -7.50 6.41 14.32
N LEU A 291 -6.28 6.51 14.87
CA LEU A 291 -5.40 7.68 14.70
C LEU A 291 -4.26 7.38 13.74
N TYR A 292 -4.09 8.21 12.71
CA TYR A 292 -3.02 8.02 11.75
C TYR A 292 -2.38 9.35 11.28
N PRO A 293 -1.46 9.93 12.07
CA PRO A 293 -0.81 11.22 11.76
C PRO A 293 0.39 11.09 10.81
N SER A 294 0.47 10.02 10.01
CA SER A 294 1.59 9.82 9.07
C SER A 294 1.73 11.00 8.12
N THR A 295 2.97 11.41 7.85
CA THR A 295 3.30 12.49 6.90
C THR A 295 3.99 11.97 5.64
N SER A 296 4.08 10.63 5.48
CA SER A 296 4.78 9.99 4.37
C SER A 296 4.06 8.75 3.85
N GLU A 297 3.12 8.96 2.93
CA GLU A 297 2.41 7.88 2.24
C GLU A 297 2.46 8.06 0.72
N THR A 298 2.61 6.95 -0.01
CA THR A 298 2.25 6.91 -1.43
C THR A 298 0.78 6.61 -1.63
N PHE A 299 0.18 5.89 -0.70
CA PHE A 299 -1.25 5.59 -0.68
C PHE A 299 -1.82 5.58 0.74
N GLY A 300 -1.30 4.74 1.65
CA GLY A 300 -1.80 4.58 3.03
C GLY A 300 -2.86 3.48 3.15
N ASN A 301 -2.51 2.23 2.83
CA ASN A 301 -3.41 1.06 2.92
C ASN A 301 -4.11 0.95 4.28
N VAL A 302 -3.42 1.30 5.37
CA VAL A 302 -3.94 1.23 6.74
C VAL A 302 -5.21 2.07 6.95
N ILE A 303 -5.40 3.15 6.15
CA ILE A 303 -6.64 3.95 6.18
C ILE A 303 -7.81 3.11 5.67
N LEU A 304 -7.64 2.43 4.52
CA LEU A 304 -8.68 1.56 3.98
C LEU A 304 -8.96 0.35 4.88
N GLU A 305 -7.93 -0.19 5.53
CA GLU A 305 -8.05 -1.30 6.49
C GLU A 305 -8.87 -0.87 7.72
N ALA A 306 -8.60 0.33 8.25
CA ALA A 306 -9.38 0.91 9.35
C ALA A 306 -10.84 1.20 8.94
N MET A 307 -11.04 1.84 7.78
CA MET A 307 -12.39 2.09 7.23
C MET A 307 -13.18 0.79 7.03
N ALA A 308 -12.55 -0.22 6.41
CA ALA A 308 -13.18 -1.53 6.18
C ALA A 308 -13.50 -2.27 7.49
N SER A 309 -12.75 -1.99 8.57
CA SER A 309 -13.02 -2.53 9.91
C SER A 309 -14.06 -1.73 10.69
N GLY A 310 -14.68 -0.70 10.07
CA GLY A 310 -15.72 0.12 10.69
C GLY A 310 -15.21 1.17 11.67
N LEU A 311 -13.92 1.54 11.58
CA LEU A 311 -13.34 2.56 12.45
C LEU A 311 -13.51 3.96 11.86
N PRO A 312 -13.95 4.95 12.62
CA PRO A 312 -13.76 6.34 12.26
C PRO A 312 -12.27 6.68 12.31
N VAL A 313 -11.78 7.38 11.27
CA VAL A 313 -10.35 7.65 11.06
C VAL A 313 -10.06 9.13 11.27
N VAL A 314 -9.02 9.44 12.07
CA VAL A 314 -8.41 10.78 12.13
C VAL A 314 -7.05 10.73 11.45
N THR A 315 -6.86 11.55 10.43
CA THR A 315 -5.62 11.57 9.64
C THR A 315 -5.45 12.91 8.93
N PHE A 316 -4.30 13.13 8.32
CA PHE A 316 -4.11 14.28 7.43
C PHE A 316 -4.77 14.04 6.07
N ASP A 317 -5.23 15.15 5.44
CA ASP A 317 -5.92 15.14 4.13
C ASP A 317 -4.92 15.04 2.99
N TYR A 318 -4.47 13.82 2.69
CA TYR A 318 -3.64 13.49 1.51
C TYR A 318 -3.67 12.00 1.22
N ALA A 319 -3.19 11.60 0.05
CA ALA A 319 -3.10 10.20 -0.40
C ALA A 319 -4.48 9.50 -0.32
N ALA A 320 -4.61 8.30 0.27
CA ALA A 320 -5.88 7.60 0.39
C ALA A 320 -6.93 8.37 1.19
N ALA A 321 -6.51 9.17 2.19
CA ALA A 321 -7.45 9.98 2.96
C ALA A 321 -8.13 11.04 2.07
N HIS A 322 -7.36 11.71 1.22
CA HIS A 322 -7.89 12.72 0.29
C HIS A 322 -8.88 12.11 -0.73
N GLU A 323 -8.62 10.89 -1.19
CA GLU A 323 -9.46 10.23 -2.18
C GLU A 323 -10.77 9.67 -1.59
N TYR A 324 -10.78 9.23 -0.32
CA TYR A 324 -11.86 8.40 0.22
C TYR A 324 -12.48 8.88 1.53
N LEU A 325 -11.83 9.78 2.25
CA LEU A 325 -12.41 10.39 3.46
C LEU A 325 -13.04 11.73 3.15
N HIS A 326 -14.17 11.99 3.79
CA HIS A 326 -14.90 13.25 3.72
C HIS A 326 -15.12 13.74 5.16
N TYR A 327 -14.47 14.85 5.49
CA TYR A 327 -14.45 15.43 6.84
C TYR A 327 -15.85 15.51 7.45
N GLY A 328 -16.01 14.95 8.64
CA GLY A 328 -17.28 14.95 9.37
C GLY A 328 -18.33 13.94 8.89
N SER A 329 -18.10 13.27 7.74
CA SER A 329 -19.02 12.28 7.18
C SER A 329 -18.59 10.84 7.47
N ASN A 330 -17.40 10.43 6.99
CA ASN A 330 -16.87 9.09 7.17
C ASN A 330 -15.47 9.08 7.79
N GLY A 331 -15.04 10.20 8.37
CA GLY A 331 -13.76 10.40 9.04
C GLY A 331 -13.47 11.87 9.26
N MET A 332 -12.29 12.14 9.81
CA MET A 332 -11.75 13.47 10.08
C MET A 332 -10.40 13.62 9.40
N ASN A 333 -10.40 13.89 8.09
CA ASN A 333 -9.20 14.21 7.31
C ASN A 333 -8.91 15.71 7.43
N VAL A 334 -7.97 16.09 8.27
CA VAL A 334 -7.61 17.48 8.57
C VAL A 334 -6.51 18.00 7.64
N PRO A 335 -6.30 19.31 7.51
CA PRO A 335 -5.26 19.87 6.66
C PRO A 335 -3.89 19.25 6.94
N PHE A 336 -3.11 19.01 5.86
CA PHE A 336 -1.80 18.36 5.97
C PHE A 336 -0.86 19.13 6.90
N ASP A 337 -0.26 18.41 7.86
CA ASP A 337 0.68 18.92 8.88
C ASP A 337 0.07 19.92 9.89
N ASP A 338 -1.27 20.03 9.95
CA ASP A 338 -1.97 20.79 11.00
C ASP A 338 -2.17 19.91 12.24
N ASN A 339 -1.16 19.93 13.11
CA ASN A 339 -1.14 19.15 14.35
C ASN A 339 -2.27 19.54 15.31
N SER A 340 -2.64 20.83 15.35
CA SER A 340 -3.73 21.32 16.20
C SER A 340 -5.09 20.79 15.76
N ALA A 341 -5.37 20.86 14.45
CA ALA A 341 -6.59 20.32 13.88
C ALA A 341 -6.67 18.78 14.07
N PHE A 342 -5.54 18.08 13.96
CA PHE A 342 -5.49 16.63 14.21
C PHE A 342 -5.87 16.28 15.65
N VAL A 343 -5.29 16.98 16.64
CA VAL A 343 -5.60 16.77 18.06
C VAL A 343 -7.08 17.10 18.34
N GLN A 344 -7.57 18.23 17.83
CA GLN A 344 -8.96 18.63 18.02
C GLN A 344 -9.95 17.61 17.42
N ALA A 345 -9.69 17.11 16.22
CA ALA A 345 -10.52 16.08 15.56
C ALA A 345 -10.53 14.76 16.38
N ALA A 346 -9.38 14.35 16.91
CA ALA A 346 -9.25 13.16 17.74
C ALA A 346 -10.05 13.29 19.04
N VAL A 347 -9.97 14.43 19.72
CA VAL A 347 -10.73 14.73 20.94
C VAL A 347 -12.23 14.78 20.65
N THR A 348 -12.65 15.41 19.57
CA THR A 348 -14.07 15.49 19.16
C THR A 348 -14.66 14.10 18.97
N LEU A 349 -13.99 13.21 18.21
CA LEU A 349 -14.46 11.84 18.01
C LEU A 349 -14.41 11.02 19.32
N ALA A 350 -13.40 11.22 20.15
CA ALA A 350 -13.32 10.49 21.44
C ALA A 350 -14.46 10.85 22.39
N GLY A 351 -14.90 12.11 22.40
CA GLY A 351 -15.97 12.61 23.28
C GLY A 351 -17.39 12.26 22.82
N ASP A 352 -17.58 11.88 21.54
CA ASP A 352 -18.92 11.63 20.97
C ASP A 352 -19.06 10.18 20.45
N PRO A 353 -19.63 9.25 21.24
CA PRO A 353 -19.85 7.87 20.81
C PRO A 353 -20.77 7.72 19.61
N THR A 354 -21.79 8.58 19.49
CA THR A 354 -22.75 8.55 18.37
C THR A 354 -22.06 8.96 17.09
N LEU A 355 -21.27 10.02 17.11
CA LEU A 355 -20.50 10.47 15.96
C LEU A 355 -19.48 9.41 15.53
N ARG A 356 -18.78 8.75 16.48
CA ARG A 356 -17.87 7.64 16.17
C ARG A 356 -18.57 6.51 15.44
N GLN A 357 -19.73 6.07 15.94
CA GLN A 357 -20.50 5.00 15.32
C GLN A 357 -20.97 5.37 13.92
N THR A 358 -21.52 6.57 13.75
CA THR A 358 -22.03 7.05 12.47
C THR A 358 -20.92 7.14 11.43
N GLN A 359 -19.77 7.73 11.80
CA GLN A 359 -18.64 7.85 10.88
C GLN A 359 -17.99 6.50 10.59
N GLY A 360 -17.87 5.61 11.56
CA GLY A 360 -17.36 4.27 11.38
C GLY A 360 -18.20 3.45 10.39
N GLU A 361 -19.53 3.50 10.51
CA GLU A 361 -20.44 2.84 9.57
C GLU A 361 -20.29 3.44 8.16
N ALA A 362 -20.25 4.75 8.03
CA ALA A 362 -20.07 5.42 6.73
C ALA A 362 -18.69 5.10 6.10
N ALA A 363 -17.64 5.00 6.92
CA ALA A 363 -16.32 4.55 6.48
C ALA A 363 -16.36 3.11 5.93
N TYR A 364 -17.02 2.21 6.65
CA TYR A 364 -17.23 0.83 6.21
C TYR A 364 -17.96 0.75 4.87
N GLN A 365 -19.08 1.48 4.71
CA GLN A 365 -19.83 1.52 3.45
C GLN A 365 -18.98 2.05 2.28
N THR A 366 -18.14 3.05 2.52
CA THR A 366 -17.20 3.55 1.52
C THR A 366 -16.18 2.47 1.12
N ALA A 367 -15.60 1.78 2.11
CA ALA A 367 -14.60 0.73 1.88
C ALA A 367 -15.15 -0.47 1.10
N GLN A 368 -16.46 -0.82 1.26
CA GLN A 368 -17.10 -1.89 0.50
C GLN A 368 -17.05 -1.67 -1.03
N GLN A 369 -16.99 -0.42 -1.47
CA GLN A 369 -16.92 -0.07 -2.89
C GLN A 369 -15.50 -0.19 -3.46
N LEU A 370 -14.48 -0.32 -2.61
CA LEU A 370 -13.06 -0.34 -2.96
C LEU A 370 -12.49 -1.78 -3.02
N SER A 371 -13.25 -2.73 -3.56
CA SER A 371 -12.82 -4.13 -3.62
C SER A 371 -11.65 -4.35 -4.59
N TRP A 372 -10.79 -5.32 -4.28
CA TRP A 372 -9.73 -5.76 -5.19
C TRP A 372 -10.26 -6.22 -6.55
N GLY A 373 -11.47 -6.79 -6.62
CA GLY A 373 -12.10 -7.17 -7.88
C GLY A 373 -12.25 -5.99 -8.84
N ASN A 374 -12.77 -4.86 -8.35
CA ASN A 374 -12.93 -3.64 -9.13
C ASN A 374 -11.59 -3.04 -9.59
N VAL A 375 -10.56 -3.13 -8.73
CA VAL A 375 -9.20 -2.65 -9.08
C VAL A 375 -8.56 -3.51 -10.18
N VAL A 376 -8.70 -4.83 -10.07
CA VAL A 376 -8.21 -5.77 -11.10
C VAL A 376 -8.91 -5.57 -12.44
N GLU A 377 -10.22 -5.33 -12.44
CA GLU A 377 -10.97 -5.03 -13.65
C GLU A 377 -10.47 -3.74 -14.32
N ARG A 378 -10.24 -2.67 -13.53
CA ARG A 378 -9.64 -1.43 -14.07
C ARG A 378 -8.23 -1.64 -14.61
N LEU A 379 -7.39 -2.40 -13.91
CA LEU A 379 -6.06 -2.75 -14.42
C LEU A 379 -6.15 -3.55 -15.72
N HIS A 380 -7.06 -4.52 -15.80
CA HIS A 380 -7.30 -5.29 -17.04
C HIS A 380 -7.64 -4.35 -18.19
N HIS A 381 -8.61 -3.45 -18.04
CA HIS A 381 -8.98 -2.50 -19.07
C HIS A 381 -7.81 -1.60 -19.48
N THR A 382 -7.03 -1.12 -18.51
CA THR A 382 -5.82 -0.32 -18.79
C THR A 382 -4.81 -1.09 -19.62
N LEU A 383 -4.51 -2.34 -19.24
CA LEU A 383 -3.58 -3.21 -19.99
C LEU A 383 -4.07 -3.47 -21.42
N GLN A 384 -5.37 -3.76 -21.62
CA GLN A 384 -5.94 -4.02 -22.95
C GLN A 384 -5.88 -2.76 -23.84
N THR A 385 -6.16 -1.58 -23.29
CA THR A 385 -6.05 -0.31 -24.02
C THR A 385 -4.62 -0.06 -24.49
N ILE A 386 -3.63 -0.22 -23.60
CA ILE A 386 -2.21 -0.04 -23.93
C ILE A 386 -1.76 -1.04 -25.01
N LEU A 387 -2.18 -2.30 -24.89
CA LEU A 387 -1.84 -3.33 -25.89
C LEU A 387 -2.46 -3.03 -27.25
N HIS A 388 -3.66 -2.49 -27.29
CA HIS A 388 -4.32 -2.08 -28.53
C HIS A 388 -3.59 -0.90 -29.19
N GLU A 389 -3.22 0.10 -28.41
CA GLU A 389 -2.48 1.27 -28.89
C GLU A 389 -1.06 0.91 -29.37
N ALA A 390 -0.38 0.00 -28.66
CA ALA A 390 0.97 -0.44 -29.01
C ALA A 390 1.05 -1.30 -30.30
N LYS A 391 -0.08 -1.82 -30.78
CA LYS A 391 -0.19 -2.60 -32.03
C LYS A 391 -0.50 -1.72 -33.25
N ARG A 392 -0.88 -0.48 -33.04
CA ARG A 392 -1.05 0.54 -34.09
C ARG A 392 0.25 1.24 -34.40
#